data_d1d6bb325fbd7d819be9c0bcfb9e102a
#
_entry.id   d1d6bb325fbd7d819be9c0bcfb9e102a
#
_cell.length_a   1.000
_cell.length_b   1.000
_cell.length_c   1.000
_cell.angle_alpha   90.00
_cell.angle_beta   90.00
_cell.angle_gamma   90.00
#
_symmetry.space_group_name_H-M   'P 1'
#
loop_
_entity.id
_entity.type
_entity.pdbx_description
1 polymer ?
#
loop_
_entity_poly.entity_id
_entity_poly.type
_entity_poly.pdbx_seq_one_letter_code
_entity_poly.pdbx_strand_id
1 'polypeptide(L)'
;MQKKNIIKKFPIKIKSNGEWLYQNSLIKKQVLIKLFASVLIADGKGNFYLETPAEKGKIEVEDAPFVATDFNIKGLDKNQEIIFKTNIGEEIILSKKNPLFYKKFKKSFIPYINIRKNINAKILRSVYYQLINKFIDKNSKNNLKLKSKGYEFTLK
;
A
#
# COMPACT_ATOMS: atom_id res chain seq x y z
N MET A 1 -13.15 0.87 37.69
CA MET A 1 -13.84 1.66 36.69
C MET A 1 -13.06 1.65 35.38
N GLN A 2 -13.60 1.00 34.38
CA GLN A 2 -12.93 0.94 33.09
C GLN A 2 -13.04 2.27 32.39
N LYS A 3 -11.91 2.88 32.06
CA LYS A 3 -11.90 4.02 31.18
C LYS A 3 -12.33 3.55 29.80
N LYS A 4 -13.49 3.99 29.34
CA LYS A 4 -13.86 3.81 27.94
C LYS A 4 -12.81 4.55 27.10
N ASN A 5 -12.10 3.82 26.26
CA ASN A 5 -11.23 4.44 25.28
C ASN A 5 -12.10 5.16 24.27
N ILE A 6 -12.27 6.47 24.49
CA ILE A 6 -12.98 7.29 23.53
C ILE A 6 -12.06 7.49 22.35
N ILE A 7 -12.48 6.95 21.21
CA ILE A 7 -11.75 7.13 19.95
C ILE A 7 -12.07 8.54 19.45
N LYS A 8 -11.04 9.37 19.38
CA LYS A 8 -11.14 10.72 18.84
C LYS A 8 -11.24 10.66 17.31
N LYS A 9 -11.63 11.75 16.71
CA LYS A 9 -11.58 11.91 15.27
C LYS A 9 -10.55 12.98 14.95
N PHE A 10 -9.51 12.61 14.20
CA PHE A 10 -8.48 13.56 13.79
C PHE A 10 -8.84 14.17 12.43
N PRO A 11 -8.57 15.45 12.20
CA PRO A 11 -8.86 16.10 10.92
C PRO A 11 -7.79 15.78 9.87
N ILE A 12 -7.51 14.50 9.69
CA ILE A 12 -6.52 13.99 8.76
C ILE A 12 -7.21 13.14 7.72
N LYS A 13 -6.86 13.36 6.46
CA LYS A 13 -7.39 12.60 5.34
C LYS A 13 -6.24 12.18 4.43
N ILE A 14 -6.25 10.92 4.01
CA ILE A 14 -5.34 10.42 2.99
C ILE A 14 -6.13 10.26 1.70
N LYS A 15 -5.71 10.97 0.66
CA LYS A 15 -6.37 10.91 -0.64
C LYS A 15 -5.96 9.64 -1.40
N SER A 16 -6.74 9.28 -2.41
CA SER A 16 -6.48 8.09 -3.22
C SER A 16 -5.14 8.15 -3.97
N ASN A 17 -4.58 9.33 -4.16
CA ASN A 17 -3.26 9.50 -4.77
C ASN A 17 -2.11 9.45 -3.76
N GLY A 18 -2.41 9.21 -2.49
CA GLY A 18 -1.41 9.10 -1.42
C GLY A 18 -1.09 10.39 -0.70
N GLU A 19 -1.68 11.51 -1.10
CA GLU A 19 -1.49 12.79 -0.42
C GLU A 19 -2.19 12.81 0.94
N TRP A 20 -1.52 13.40 1.94
CA TRP A 20 -2.05 13.55 3.30
C TRP A 20 -2.49 15.00 3.50
N LEU A 21 -3.70 15.18 4.01
CA LEU A 21 -4.26 16.49 4.33
C LEU A 21 -4.48 16.61 5.83
N TYR A 22 -4.20 17.79 6.37
CA TYR A 22 -4.53 18.15 7.74
C TYR A 22 -5.44 19.39 7.67
N GLN A 23 -6.65 19.27 8.21
CA GLN A 23 -7.67 20.33 8.12
C GLN A 23 -7.84 20.82 6.67
N ASN A 24 -7.88 19.87 5.72
CA ASN A 24 -8.01 20.11 4.28
C ASN A 24 -6.81 20.79 3.62
N SER A 25 -5.69 20.97 4.33
CA SER A 25 -4.46 21.52 3.78
C SER A 25 -3.43 20.43 3.58
N LEU A 26 -2.75 20.46 2.43
CA LEU A 26 -1.74 19.47 2.11
C LEU A 26 -0.57 19.49 3.08
N ILE A 27 -0.24 18.34 3.65
CA ILE A 27 0.96 18.18 4.47
C ILE A 27 2.14 18.01 3.53
N LYS A 28 3.09 18.95 3.58
CA LYS A 28 4.28 18.95 2.71
C LYS A 28 5.52 18.36 3.36
N LYS A 29 5.57 18.35 4.70
CA LYS A 29 6.75 17.85 5.42
C LYS A 29 6.75 16.33 5.47
N GLN A 30 7.70 15.72 4.78
CA GLN A 30 7.84 14.26 4.73
C GLN A 30 8.09 13.65 6.10
N VAL A 31 8.84 14.34 6.96
CA VAL A 31 9.10 13.89 8.33
C VAL A 31 7.80 13.69 9.10
N LEU A 32 6.87 14.62 8.93
CA LEU A 32 5.57 14.55 9.60
C LEU A 32 4.72 13.42 9.06
N ILE A 33 4.69 13.25 7.74
CA ILE A 33 3.96 12.15 7.10
C ILE A 33 4.51 10.80 7.57
N LYS A 34 5.83 10.64 7.62
CA LYS A 34 6.46 9.41 8.08
C LYS A 34 6.15 9.12 9.55
N LEU A 35 6.09 10.16 10.37
CA LEU A 35 5.72 10.03 11.77
C LEU A 35 4.29 9.50 11.91
N PHE A 36 3.34 10.11 11.21
CA PHE A 36 1.94 9.66 11.22
C PHE A 36 1.82 8.24 10.66
N ALA A 37 2.54 7.94 9.58
CA ALA A 37 2.52 6.61 8.98
C ALA A 37 3.03 5.54 9.94
N SER A 38 3.98 5.89 10.80
CA SER A 38 4.54 4.94 11.77
C SER A 38 3.55 4.52 12.85
N VAL A 39 2.53 5.32 13.11
CA VAL A 39 1.49 5.03 14.12
C VAL A 39 0.14 4.70 13.49
N LEU A 40 0.12 4.48 12.18
CA LEU A 40 -1.09 4.13 11.45
C LEU A 40 -1.45 2.66 11.67
N ILE A 41 -2.70 2.42 12.03
CA ILE A 41 -3.26 1.08 12.15
C ILE A 41 -4.61 1.01 11.45
N ALA A 42 -5.04 -0.20 11.13
CA ALA A 42 -6.31 -0.46 10.46
C ALA A 42 -6.97 -1.68 11.06
N ASP A 43 -8.31 -1.67 11.10
CA ASP A 43 -9.08 -2.78 11.68
C ASP A 43 -9.46 -3.87 10.66
N GLY A 44 -9.12 -3.69 9.39
CA GLY A 44 -9.50 -4.63 8.33
C GLY A 44 -10.93 -4.47 7.86
N LYS A 45 -11.68 -3.53 8.42
CA LYS A 45 -13.09 -3.27 8.07
C LYS A 45 -13.26 -1.92 7.36
N GLY A 46 -12.16 -1.33 6.90
CA GLY A 46 -12.18 -0.03 6.24
C GLY A 46 -11.96 1.15 7.17
N ASN A 47 -11.65 0.92 8.43
CA ASN A 47 -11.38 1.99 9.39
C ASN A 47 -9.89 2.10 9.67
N PHE A 48 -9.40 3.33 9.70
CA PHE A 48 -7.98 3.64 9.92
C PHE A 48 -7.83 4.59 11.09
N TYR A 49 -6.79 4.38 11.87
CA TYR A 49 -6.53 5.15 13.08
C TYR A 49 -5.05 5.49 13.20
N LEU A 50 -4.77 6.60 13.86
CA LEU A 50 -3.43 6.90 14.37
C LEU A 50 -3.46 6.61 15.86
N GLU A 51 -2.58 5.71 16.31
CA GLU A 51 -2.55 5.29 17.70
C GLU A 51 -1.19 5.53 18.32
N THR A 52 -1.17 6.31 19.40
CA THR A 52 0.01 6.52 20.24
C THR A 52 -0.32 6.04 21.65
N PRO A 53 0.69 5.90 22.55
CA PRO A 53 0.37 5.54 23.93
C PRO A 53 -0.58 6.52 24.63
N ALA A 54 -0.61 7.78 24.17
CA ALA A 54 -1.42 8.83 24.79
C ALA A 54 -2.85 8.86 24.24
N GLU A 55 -3.06 8.57 22.94
CA GLU A 55 -4.38 8.71 22.33
C GLU A 55 -4.52 7.90 21.04
N LYS A 56 -5.79 7.70 20.66
CA LYS A 56 -6.14 7.03 19.40
C LYS A 56 -7.18 7.88 18.69
N GLY A 57 -6.92 8.18 17.42
CA GLY A 57 -7.84 8.97 16.61
C GLY A 57 -8.12 8.35 15.26
N LYS A 58 -9.39 8.38 14.87
CA LYS A 58 -9.81 7.89 13.56
C LYS A 58 -9.47 8.92 12.50
N ILE A 59 -8.95 8.45 11.36
CA ILE A 59 -8.66 9.29 10.19
C ILE A 59 -9.47 8.81 9.00
N GLU A 60 -9.55 9.63 7.98
CA GLU A 60 -10.25 9.32 6.75
C GLU A 60 -9.24 8.87 5.69
N VAL A 61 -9.50 7.75 5.01
CA VAL A 61 -8.66 7.23 3.93
C VAL A 61 -9.57 6.93 2.75
N GLU A 62 -9.34 7.59 1.62
CA GLU A 62 -10.21 7.44 0.45
C GLU A 62 -10.11 6.06 -0.18
N ASP A 63 -8.93 5.46 -0.23
CA ASP A 63 -8.70 4.16 -0.86
C ASP A 63 -7.69 3.37 -0.01
N ALA A 64 -6.42 3.42 -0.36
CA ALA A 64 -5.35 2.83 0.44
C ALA A 64 -4.51 3.95 1.07
N PRO A 65 -3.91 3.70 2.25
CA PRO A 65 -3.14 4.75 2.91
C PRO A 65 -1.84 5.11 2.20
N PHE A 66 -1.35 4.23 1.33
CA PHE A 66 -0.11 4.46 0.58
C PHE A 66 -0.31 4.15 -0.89
N VAL A 67 0.62 4.63 -1.71
CA VAL A 67 0.71 4.26 -3.13
C VAL A 67 2.11 3.74 -3.43
N ALA A 68 2.19 2.70 -4.25
CA ALA A 68 3.47 2.22 -4.76
C ALA A 68 3.84 3.05 -5.98
N THR A 69 4.93 3.79 -5.87
CA THR A 69 5.37 4.74 -6.88
C THR A 69 6.45 4.20 -7.79
N ASP A 70 7.07 3.07 -7.42
CA ASP A 70 8.16 2.49 -8.18
C ASP A 70 8.36 1.03 -7.78
N PHE A 71 9.14 0.29 -8.57
CA PHE A 71 9.58 -1.04 -8.21
C PHE A 71 10.98 -1.30 -8.74
N ASN A 72 11.65 -2.27 -8.14
CA ASN A 72 12.96 -2.72 -8.54
C ASN A 72 12.99 -4.25 -8.51
N ILE A 73 13.87 -4.84 -9.32
CA ILE A 73 14.01 -6.30 -9.38
C ILE A 73 15.44 -6.64 -8.99
N LYS A 74 15.59 -7.53 -8.00
CA LYS A 74 16.89 -8.03 -7.56
C LYS A 74 16.93 -9.54 -7.69
N GLY A 75 18.12 -10.07 -7.97
CA GLY A 75 18.33 -11.50 -8.08
C GLY A 75 17.84 -12.09 -9.40
N LEU A 76 18.08 -13.37 -9.58
CA LEU A 76 17.73 -14.10 -10.79
C LEU A 76 17.01 -15.39 -10.44
N ASP A 77 16.05 -15.77 -11.28
CA ASP A 77 15.32 -17.05 -11.20
C ASP A 77 14.71 -17.28 -9.81
N LYS A 78 15.16 -18.31 -9.09
CA LYS A 78 14.63 -18.68 -7.78
C LYS A 78 14.87 -17.61 -6.72
N ASN A 79 15.89 -16.78 -6.91
CA ASN A 79 16.26 -15.73 -5.94
C ASN A 79 15.73 -14.36 -6.34
N GLN A 80 14.88 -14.29 -7.37
CA GLN A 80 14.32 -13.03 -7.84
C GLN A 80 13.40 -12.45 -6.78
N GLU A 81 13.59 -11.16 -6.51
CA GLU A 81 12.75 -10.38 -5.62
C GLU A 81 12.27 -9.13 -6.35
N ILE A 82 10.96 -8.89 -6.30
CA ILE A 82 10.36 -7.66 -6.80
C ILE A 82 10.09 -6.78 -5.58
N ILE A 83 10.70 -5.60 -5.57
CA ILE A 83 10.65 -4.69 -4.43
C ILE A 83 9.87 -3.45 -4.83
N PHE A 84 8.74 -3.20 -4.18
CA PHE A 84 7.96 -2.00 -4.40
C PHE A 84 8.40 -0.90 -3.45
N LYS A 85 8.38 0.33 -3.94
CA LYS A 85 8.68 1.50 -3.13
C LYS A 85 7.42 2.35 -3.01
N THR A 86 7.08 2.76 -1.79
CA THR A 86 5.92 3.58 -1.53
C THR A 86 6.25 5.06 -1.64
N ASN A 87 5.20 5.89 -1.64
CA ASN A 87 5.33 7.35 -1.69
C ASN A 87 6.02 7.96 -0.47
N ILE A 88 6.17 7.20 0.62
CA ILE A 88 6.95 7.65 1.79
C ILE A 88 8.35 7.05 1.82
N GLY A 89 8.75 6.35 0.76
CA GLY A 89 10.08 5.77 0.64
C GLY A 89 10.26 4.40 1.28
N GLU A 90 9.19 3.81 1.80
CA GLU A 90 9.21 2.47 2.37
C GLU A 90 9.32 1.42 1.28
N GLU A 91 10.18 0.41 1.46
CA GLU A 91 10.37 -0.67 0.49
C GLU A 91 9.71 -1.95 0.98
N ILE A 92 8.95 -2.61 0.10
CA ILE A 92 8.24 -3.84 0.41
C ILE A 92 8.59 -4.88 -0.63
N ILE A 93 9.07 -6.04 -0.18
CA ILE A 93 9.34 -7.16 -1.07
C ILE A 93 8.03 -7.91 -1.31
N LEU A 94 7.68 -8.05 -2.58
CA LEU A 94 6.53 -8.86 -2.98
C LEU A 94 6.79 -10.31 -2.58
N SER A 95 5.88 -10.89 -1.81
CA SER A 95 6.04 -12.23 -1.26
C SER A 95 4.68 -12.82 -0.91
N LYS A 96 4.68 -14.09 -0.50
CA LYS A 96 3.48 -14.72 0.01
C LYS A 96 2.95 -13.99 1.25
N LYS A 97 3.85 -13.46 2.09
CA LYS A 97 3.51 -12.71 3.29
C LYS A 97 3.00 -11.30 2.97
N ASN A 98 3.55 -10.68 1.94
CA ASN A 98 3.15 -9.35 1.46
C ASN A 98 2.69 -9.48 0.00
N PRO A 99 1.48 -10.01 -0.23
CA PRO A 99 1.05 -10.35 -1.58
C PRO A 99 0.56 -9.15 -2.38
N LEU A 100 0.66 -9.30 -3.70
CA LEU A 100 -0.05 -8.47 -4.64
C LEU A 100 -1.46 -9.05 -4.78
N PHE A 101 -2.47 -8.19 -4.72
CA PHE A 101 -3.85 -8.62 -4.85
C PHE A 101 -4.65 -7.54 -5.57
N TYR A 102 -5.87 -7.87 -5.95
CA TYR A 102 -6.74 -6.97 -6.70
C TYR A 102 -8.02 -6.71 -5.94
N LYS A 103 -8.52 -5.47 -6.04
CA LYS A 103 -9.87 -5.11 -5.62
C LYS A 103 -10.65 -4.69 -6.86
N LYS A 104 -11.88 -5.13 -6.94
CA LYS A 104 -12.76 -4.72 -8.03
C LYS A 104 -13.36 -3.36 -7.72
N PHE A 105 -13.19 -2.43 -8.66
CA PHE A 105 -13.83 -1.11 -8.60
C PHE A 105 -14.53 -0.88 -9.93
N LYS A 106 -15.87 -0.84 -9.90
CA LYS A 106 -16.70 -0.80 -11.11
C LYS A 106 -16.38 -2.01 -12.00
N LYS A 107 -15.95 -1.80 -13.25
CA LYS A 107 -15.59 -2.87 -14.19
C LYS A 107 -14.09 -3.16 -14.22
N SER A 108 -13.31 -2.49 -13.38
CA SER A 108 -11.84 -2.60 -13.38
C SER A 108 -11.34 -3.30 -12.14
N PHE A 109 -10.16 -3.93 -12.27
CA PHE A 109 -9.43 -4.47 -11.12
C PHE A 109 -8.27 -3.54 -10.83
N ILE A 110 -8.17 -3.11 -9.58
CA ILE A 110 -7.09 -2.23 -9.12
C ILE A 110 -6.09 -3.06 -8.33
N PRO A 111 -4.80 -3.02 -8.71
CA PRO A 111 -3.76 -3.79 -8.00
C PRO A 111 -3.28 -3.08 -6.75
N TYR A 112 -3.03 -3.88 -5.72
CA TYR A 112 -2.49 -3.44 -4.43
C TYR A 112 -1.39 -4.37 -3.99
N ILE A 113 -0.51 -3.88 -3.14
CA ILE A 113 0.45 -4.70 -2.42
C ILE A 113 0.24 -4.51 -0.92
N ASN A 114 0.22 -5.61 -0.18
CA ASN A 114 0.12 -5.56 1.27
C ASN A 114 1.44 -5.11 1.88
N ILE A 115 1.40 -4.11 2.76
CA ILE A 115 2.58 -3.58 3.44
C ILE A 115 2.73 -4.20 4.82
N ARG A 116 1.67 -4.17 5.60
CA ARG A 116 1.60 -4.81 6.92
C ARG A 116 0.13 -5.05 7.25
N LYS A 117 -0.17 -5.61 8.40
CA LYS A 117 -1.53 -6.05 8.75
C LYS A 117 -2.58 -4.99 8.41
N ASN A 118 -3.49 -5.34 7.49
CA ASN A 118 -4.62 -4.52 7.04
C ASN A 118 -4.22 -3.18 6.40
N ILE A 119 -2.94 -2.98 6.10
CA ILE A 119 -2.44 -1.76 5.47
C ILE A 119 -1.81 -2.09 4.13
N ASN A 120 -2.31 -1.44 3.09
CA ASN A 120 -1.94 -1.72 1.72
C ASN A 120 -1.47 -0.46 1.00
N ALA A 121 -0.74 -0.65 -0.08
CA ALA A 121 -0.42 0.41 -1.03
C ALA A 121 -1.10 0.09 -2.35
N LYS A 122 -1.74 1.09 -2.93
CA LYS A 122 -2.27 0.96 -4.29
C LYS A 122 -1.11 1.08 -5.27
N ILE A 123 -1.00 0.13 -6.19
CA ILE A 123 0.01 0.20 -7.24
C ILE A 123 -0.50 1.16 -8.31
N LEU A 124 0.21 2.27 -8.53
CA LEU A 124 -0.19 3.27 -9.51
C LEU A 124 -0.23 2.65 -10.91
N ARG A 125 -1.15 3.13 -11.73
CA ARG A 125 -1.36 2.60 -13.08
C ARG A 125 -0.08 2.59 -13.90
N SER A 126 0.71 3.65 -13.84
CA SER A 126 1.99 3.75 -14.55
C SER A 126 2.99 2.69 -14.10
N VAL A 127 3.04 2.43 -12.80
CA VAL A 127 3.91 1.42 -12.21
C VAL A 127 3.45 0.02 -12.64
N TYR A 128 2.15 -0.22 -12.62
CA TYR A 128 1.58 -1.49 -13.02
C TYR A 128 1.86 -1.80 -14.49
N TYR A 129 1.74 -0.82 -15.37
CA TYR A 129 2.06 -0.98 -16.78
C TYR A 129 3.55 -1.26 -17.02
N GLN A 130 4.43 -0.59 -16.28
CA GLN A 130 5.87 -0.87 -16.34
C GLN A 130 6.16 -2.32 -15.89
N LEU A 131 5.48 -2.78 -14.86
CA LEU A 131 5.61 -4.14 -14.36
C LEU A 131 5.19 -5.16 -15.43
N ILE A 132 4.03 -4.94 -16.04
CA ILE A 132 3.53 -5.80 -17.13
C ILE A 132 4.53 -5.82 -18.28
N ASN A 133 4.99 -4.66 -18.74
CA ASN A 133 5.93 -4.56 -19.85
C ASN A 133 7.24 -5.29 -19.56
N LYS A 134 7.69 -5.27 -18.32
CA LYS A 134 8.94 -5.93 -17.91
C LYS A 134 8.85 -7.44 -18.04
N PHE A 135 7.67 -8.02 -17.83
CA PHE A 135 7.48 -9.47 -17.78
C PHE A 135 6.73 -10.04 -18.99
N ILE A 136 6.19 -9.22 -19.87
CA ILE A 136 5.33 -9.68 -20.98
C ILE A 136 6.07 -10.59 -21.95
N ASP A 137 7.35 -10.33 -22.22
CA ASP A 137 8.15 -11.10 -23.17
C ASP A 137 8.58 -12.47 -22.65
N LYS A 138 8.45 -12.70 -21.35
CA LYS A 138 8.88 -13.92 -20.68
C LYS A 138 7.73 -14.89 -20.42
N ASN A 139 6.51 -14.49 -20.72
CA ASN A 139 5.32 -15.25 -20.39
C ASN A 139 4.43 -15.45 -21.63
N SER A 140 3.64 -16.52 -21.62
CA SER A 140 2.65 -16.70 -22.68
C SER A 140 1.58 -15.61 -22.60
N LYS A 141 0.99 -15.28 -23.74
CA LYS A 141 0.05 -14.15 -23.87
C LYS A 141 -1.15 -14.19 -22.93
N ASN A 142 -1.49 -15.34 -22.36
CA ASN A 142 -2.72 -15.52 -21.60
C ASN A 142 -2.53 -15.51 -20.08
N ASN A 143 -1.29 -15.66 -19.59
CA ASN A 143 -1.03 -15.74 -18.15
C ASN A 143 0.26 -15.03 -17.81
N LEU A 144 0.16 -13.74 -17.53
CA LEU A 144 1.28 -12.98 -16.99
C LEU A 144 1.52 -13.39 -15.55
N LYS A 145 2.68 -13.92 -15.28
CA LYS A 145 3.06 -14.37 -13.94
C LYS A 145 4.33 -13.68 -13.47
N LEU A 146 4.30 -13.24 -12.22
CA LEU A 146 5.44 -12.65 -11.55
C LEU A 146 5.98 -13.64 -10.52
N LYS A 147 7.28 -13.82 -10.49
CA LYS A 147 7.94 -14.61 -9.44
C LYS A 147 8.71 -13.67 -8.53
N SER A 148 8.44 -13.75 -7.24
CA SER A 148 9.14 -12.97 -6.23
C SER A 148 9.22 -13.77 -4.95
N LYS A 149 10.41 -13.87 -4.41
CA LYS A 149 10.71 -14.57 -3.17
C LYS A 149 10.13 -15.99 -3.12
N GLY A 150 10.29 -16.72 -4.24
CA GLY A 150 9.83 -18.11 -4.36
C GLY A 150 8.34 -18.30 -4.54
N TYR A 151 7.58 -17.23 -4.68
CA TYR A 151 6.14 -17.29 -4.87
C TYR A 151 5.74 -16.71 -6.23
N GLU A 152 4.68 -17.27 -6.82
CA GLU A 152 4.21 -16.86 -8.13
C GLU A 152 2.88 -16.12 -8.02
N PHE A 153 2.80 -14.96 -8.66
CA PHE A 153 1.60 -14.13 -8.71
C PHE A 153 1.10 -14.02 -10.14
N THR A 154 -0.21 -14.17 -10.32
CA THR A 154 -0.84 -14.02 -11.64
C THR A 154 -1.35 -12.59 -11.78
N LEU A 155 -0.94 -11.92 -12.87
CA LEU A 155 -1.42 -10.58 -13.17
C LEU A 155 -2.70 -10.64 -13.99
N LYS A 156 -3.58 -9.74 -13.70
CA LYS A 156 -4.86 -9.59 -14.42
C LYS A 156 -4.79 -8.51 -15.50
#